data_33c025656fa41971b353e41aaa61ba46
#
_entry.id   33c025656fa41971b353e41aaa61ba46
#
_cell.length_a   1.000
_cell.length_b   1.000
_cell.length_c   1.000
_cell.angle_alpha   90.00
_cell.angle_beta   90.00
_cell.angle_gamma   90.00
#
_symmetry.space_group_name_H-M   'P 1'
#
loop_
_entity.id
_entity.type
_entity.pdbx_description
1 polymer ?
#
loop_
_entity_poly.entity_id
_entity_poly.type
_entity_poly.pdbx_seq_one_letter_code
_entity_poly.pdbx_strand_id
1 'polypeptide(L)'
;MSELRVGLGVDAHAFEEGVPLVLGGVSIDYPRGLAGHSDGDVIAHALIDALLGAAGLGDIGTLFPSTDEAYRGASSLDLLWEAYREVRDSGFELVNADCVLVGEDPRIG
;
A
#
# COMPACT_ATOMS: atom_id res chain seq x y z
N MET A 1 0.73 -14.89 26.31
CA MET A 1 0.10 -15.67 25.25
C MET A 1 0.00 -14.83 23.97
N SER A 2 0.40 -15.41 22.87
CA SER A 2 0.35 -14.71 21.58
C SER A 2 -1.07 -14.70 21.04
N GLU A 3 -1.44 -13.59 20.42
CA GLU A 3 -2.70 -13.44 19.70
C GLU A 3 -2.39 -13.39 18.19
N LEU A 4 -3.03 -14.28 17.44
CA LEU A 4 -2.90 -14.28 15.99
C LEU A 4 -4.00 -13.41 15.38
N ARG A 5 -3.60 -12.50 14.49
CA ARG A 5 -4.53 -11.65 13.76
C ARG A 5 -4.31 -11.78 12.27
N VAL A 6 -5.39 -11.63 11.53
CA VAL A 6 -5.40 -11.66 10.06
C VAL A 6 -6.00 -10.37 9.57
N GLY A 7 -5.42 -9.79 8.54
CA GLY A 7 -5.94 -8.59 7.90
C GLY A 7 -6.08 -8.80 6.40
N LEU A 8 -7.01 -8.08 5.81
CA LEU A 8 -7.24 -8.05 4.38
C LEU A 8 -7.18 -6.61 3.91
N GLY A 9 -6.45 -6.35 2.85
CA GLY A 9 -6.42 -5.06 2.19
C GLY A 9 -6.76 -5.22 0.72
N VAL A 10 -7.55 -4.27 0.22
CA VAL A 10 -7.91 -4.19 -1.20
C VAL A 10 -7.72 -2.75 -1.64
N ASP A 11 -7.08 -2.56 -2.79
CA ASP A 11 -6.89 -1.24 -3.34
C ASP A 11 -7.05 -1.29 -4.85
N ALA A 12 -7.47 -0.18 -5.44
CA ALA A 12 -7.67 -0.06 -6.87
C ALA A 12 -7.33 1.35 -7.32
N HIS A 13 -6.63 1.45 -8.44
CA HIS A 13 -6.29 2.73 -9.05
C HIS A 13 -6.53 2.66 -10.55
N ALA A 14 -6.97 3.77 -11.14
CA ALA A 14 -7.09 3.88 -12.59
C ALA A 14 -5.72 4.16 -13.20
N PHE A 15 -5.51 3.72 -14.44
CA PHE A 15 -4.33 4.11 -15.21
C PHE A 15 -4.41 5.58 -15.63
N GLU A 16 -3.26 6.21 -15.69
CA GLU A 16 -3.11 7.58 -16.14
C GLU A 16 -1.86 7.69 -17.03
N GLU A 17 -2.00 8.34 -18.18
CA GLU A 17 -0.88 8.57 -19.09
C GLU A 17 0.17 9.47 -18.47
N GLY A 18 1.45 9.17 -18.70
CA GLY A 18 2.56 10.00 -18.25
C GLY A 18 2.91 9.89 -16.77
N VAL A 19 2.22 9.02 -16.05
CA VAL A 19 2.50 8.76 -14.62
C VAL A 19 3.40 7.53 -14.53
N PRO A 20 4.45 7.57 -13.71
CA PRO A 20 5.28 6.38 -13.49
C PRO A 20 4.47 5.23 -12.91
N LEU A 21 4.75 4.01 -13.38
CA LEU A 21 4.14 2.80 -12.81
C LEU A 21 5.04 2.23 -11.73
N VAL A 22 4.52 2.18 -10.51
CA VAL A 22 5.23 1.63 -9.36
C VAL A 22 4.37 0.54 -8.74
N LEU A 23 4.90 -0.65 -8.60
CA LEU A 23 4.22 -1.80 -8.00
C LEU A 23 5.16 -2.50 -7.02
N GLY A 24 4.74 -2.59 -5.76
CA GLY A 24 5.58 -3.19 -4.71
C GLY A 24 6.91 -2.46 -4.55
N GLY A 25 6.93 -1.16 -4.80
CA GLY A 25 8.14 -0.35 -4.73
C GLY A 25 9.06 -0.44 -5.94
N VAL A 26 8.67 -1.22 -6.95
CA VAL A 26 9.47 -1.41 -8.17
C VAL A 26 8.91 -0.53 -9.28
N SER A 27 9.77 0.30 -9.87
CA SER A 27 9.43 1.07 -11.06
C SER A 27 9.40 0.16 -12.29
N ILE A 28 8.31 0.21 -13.02
CA ILE A 28 8.11 -0.61 -14.21
C ILE A 28 8.05 0.30 -15.43
N ASP A 29 8.83 -0.05 -16.46
CA ASP A 29 8.85 0.70 -17.70
C ASP A 29 7.57 0.44 -18.49
N TYR A 30 6.64 1.37 -18.38
CA TYR A 30 5.33 1.29 -19.02
C TYR A 30 4.81 2.70 -19.26
N PRO A 31 4.10 2.98 -20.37
CA PRO A 31 3.67 4.35 -20.71
C PRO A 31 2.60 4.93 -19.80
N ARG A 32 1.93 4.10 -18.99
CA ARG A 32 0.91 4.55 -18.03
C ARG A 32 1.26 4.08 -16.64
N GLY A 33 0.92 4.87 -15.66
CA GLY A 33 1.01 4.50 -14.27
C GLY A 33 -0.35 4.53 -13.59
N LEU A 34 -0.35 4.35 -12.29
CA LEU A 34 -1.58 4.37 -11.50
C LEU A 34 -1.75 5.73 -10.85
N ALA A 35 -2.93 6.33 -11.05
CA ALA A 35 -3.26 7.62 -10.47
C ALA A 35 -3.39 7.52 -8.95
N GLY A 36 -2.97 8.54 -8.23
CA GLY A 36 -3.10 8.56 -6.78
C GLY A 36 -2.41 9.77 -6.16
N HIS A 37 -2.66 9.97 -4.88
CA HIS A 37 -2.06 11.06 -4.11
C HIS A 37 -0.55 10.84 -3.87
N SER A 38 -0.16 9.58 -3.64
CA SER A 38 1.23 9.16 -3.52
C SER A 38 1.75 8.66 -4.87
N ASP A 39 2.60 7.65 -4.92
CA ASP A 39 3.11 7.07 -6.16
C ASP A 39 2.13 6.09 -6.84
N GLY A 40 0.94 5.89 -6.27
CA GLY A 40 -0.08 5.02 -6.85
C GLY A 40 0.20 3.53 -6.69
N ASP A 41 1.14 3.14 -5.85
CA ASP A 41 1.52 1.73 -5.65
C ASP A 41 0.38 0.95 -4.98
N VAL A 42 -0.44 0.30 -5.80
CA VAL A 42 -1.64 -0.41 -5.34
C VAL A 42 -1.29 -1.60 -4.44
N ILE A 43 -0.14 -2.23 -4.66
CA ILE A 43 0.32 -3.36 -3.84
C ILE A 43 0.69 -2.88 -2.43
N ALA A 44 1.48 -1.82 -2.35
CA ALA A 44 1.86 -1.26 -1.06
C ALA A 44 0.65 -0.74 -0.29
N HIS A 45 -0.29 -0.08 -0.96
CA HIS A 45 -1.50 0.45 -0.32
C HIS A 45 -2.38 -0.67 0.24
N ALA A 46 -2.58 -1.74 -0.51
CA ALA A 46 -3.37 -2.88 -0.04
C ALA A 46 -2.71 -3.53 1.18
N LEU A 47 -1.39 -3.66 1.16
CA LEU A 47 -0.66 -4.24 2.28
C LEU A 47 -0.74 -3.36 3.53
N ILE A 48 -0.66 -2.04 3.38
CA ILE A 48 -0.85 -1.10 4.49
C ILE A 48 -2.23 -1.32 5.13
N ASP A 49 -3.28 -1.38 4.32
CA ASP A 49 -4.64 -1.58 4.83
C ASP A 49 -4.77 -2.92 5.56
N ALA A 50 -4.18 -3.98 5.03
CA ALA A 50 -4.21 -5.29 5.68
C ALA A 50 -3.51 -5.26 7.04
N LEU A 51 -2.35 -4.63 7.11
CA LEU A 51 -1.58 -4.53 8.36
C LEU A 51 -2.31 -3.69 9.41
N LEU A 52 -2.80 -2.53 9.02
CA LEU A 52 -3.51 -1.64 9.93
C LEU A 52 -4.83 -2.25 10.39
N GLY A 53 -5.55 -2.90 9.48
CA GLY A 53 -6.80 -3.58 9.81
C GLY A 53 -6.61 -4.71 10.81
N ALA A 54 -5.59 -5.55 10.59
CA ALA A 54 -5.28 -6.65 11.52
C ALA A 54 -4.91 -6.15 12.91
N ALA A 55 -4.21 -5.03 13.00
CA ALA A 55 -3.80 -4.44 14.27
C ALA A 55 -4.87 -3.56 14.90
N GLY A 56 -6.00 -3.33 14.22
CA GLY A 56 -7.07 -2.48 14.73
C GLY A 56 -6.75 -0.99 14.70
N LEU A 57 -5.88 -0.57 13.78
CA LEU A 57 -5.39 0.82 13.70
C LEU A 57 -6.06 1.65 12.61
N GLY A 58 -7.11 1.11 11.97
CA GLY A 58 -7.81 1.80 10.90
C GLY A 58 -7.32 1.39 9.52
N ASP A 59 -7.14 2.36 8.64
CA ASP A 59 -6.73 2.12 7.26
C ASP A 59 -5.70 3.16 6.82
N ILE A 60 -5.27 3.06 5.56
CA ILE A 60 -4.27 3.99 5.00
C ILE A 60 -4.76 5.44 5.05
N GLY A 61 -6.04 5.68 4.78
CA GLY A 61 -6.59 7.04 4.81
C GLY A 61 -6.69 7.63 6.21
N THR A 62 -6.81 6.79 7.23
CA THR A 62 -6.79 7.22 8.62
C THR A 62 -5.40 7.71 9.03
N LEU A 63 -4.37 6.96 8.66
CA LEU A 63 -2.99 7.27 9.06
C LEU A 63 -2.35 8.32 8.14
N PHE A 64 -2.66 8.28 6.85
CA PHE A 64 -2.09 9.15 5.82
C PHE A 64 -3.20 9.79 4.98
N PRO A 65 -3.94 10.78 5.51
CA PRO A 65 -5.05 11.39 4.78
C PRO A 65 -4.60 11.99 3.44
N SER A 66 -5.35 11.74 2.37
CA SER A 66 -5.05 12.29 1.05
C SER A 66 -5.19 13.81 1.00
N THR A 67 -5.86 14.41 1.99
CA THR A 67 -5.96 15.86 2.15
C THR A 67 -4.71 16.50 2.74
N ASP A 68 -3.79 15.70 3.26
CA ASP A 68 -2.54 16.21 3.85
C ASP A 68 -1.49 16.34 2.75
N GLU A 69 -1.10 17.57 2.44
CA GLU A 69 -0.10 17.85 1.40
C GLU A 69 1.27 17.24 1.70
N ALA A 70 1.56 16.94 2.97
CA ALA A 70 2.82 16.29 3.34
C ALA A 70 3.00 14.92 2.69
N TYR A 71 1.90 14.27 2.28
CA TYR A 71 1.95 12.94 1.65
C TYR A 71 1.80 12.98 0.14
N ARG A 72 1.64 14.16 -0.46
CA ARG A 72 1.54 14.29 -1.91
C ARG A 72 2.84 13.82 -2.56
N GLY A 73 2.75 12.88 -3.49
CA GLY A 73 3.90 12.31 -4.17
C GLY A 73 4.78 11.41 -3.31
N ALA A 74 4.34 11.08 -2.10
CA ALA A 74 5.11 10.25 -1.18
C ALA A 74 5.35 8.85 -1.74
N SER A 75 6.50 8.27 -1.39
CA SER A 75 6.78 6.88 -1.68
C SER A 75 5.89 5.99 -0.83
N SER A 76 5.14 5.10 -1.47
CA SER A 76 4.27 4.17 -0.75
C SER A 76 5.05 3.19 0.10
N LEU A 77 6.31 2.88 -0.26
CA LEU A 77 7.16 2.06 0.61
C LEU A 77 7.48 2.78 1.92
N ASP A 78 7.69 4.09 1.88
CA ASP A 78 7.92 4.86 3.11
C ASP A 78 6.66 4.88 3.98
N LEU A 79 5.49 5.01 3.36
CA LEU A 79 4.22 4.93 4.07
C LEU A 79 4.02 3.54 4.68
N LEU A 80 4.36 2.49 3.94
CA LEU A 80 4.28 1.11 4.42
C LEU A 80 5.20 0.91 5.62
N TRP A 81 6.41 1.45 5.58
CA TRP A 81 7.34 1.36 6.69
C TRP A 81 6.78 2.04 7.95
N GLU A 82 6.21 3.23 7.80
CA GLU A 82 5.58 3.94 8.93
C GLU A 82 4.38 3.17 9.48
N ALA A 83 3.55 2.61 8.60
CA ALA A 83 2.41 1.81 9.02
C ALA A 83 2.87 0.57 9.81
N TYR A 84 3.91 -0.10 9.34
CA TYR A 84 4.44 -1.26 10.04
C TYR A 84 5.03 -0.90 11.40
N ARG A 85 5.66 0.26 11.52
CA ARG A 85 6.14 0.74 12.83
C ARG A 85 5.00 0.91 13.82
N GLU A 86 3.86 1.45 13.37
CA GLU A 86 2.66 1.56 14.21
C GLU A 86 2.16 0.18 14.64
N VAL A 87 2.17 -0.78 13.74
CA VAL A 87 1.78 -2.17 14.03
C VAL A 87 2.71 -2.76 15.10
N ARG A 88 4.02 -2.58 14.95
CA ARG A 88 5.02 -3.05 15.90
C ARG A 88 4.85 -2.37 17.26
N ASP A 89 4.62 -1.08 17.28
CA ASP A 89 4.41 -0.32 18.52
C ASP A 89 3.15 -0.76 19.24
N SER A 90 2.19 -1.33 18.51
CA SER A 90 0.97 -1.91 19.09
C SER A 90 1.16 -3.34 19.60
N GLY A 91 2.35 -3.90 19.49
CA GLY A 91 2.67 -5.21 20.02
C GLY A 91 2.51 -6.36 19.03
N PHE A 92 2.40 -6.07 17.73
CA PHE A 92 2.24 -7.09 16.71
C PHE A 92 3.45 -7.17 15.80
N GLU A 93 3.57 -8.27 15.10
CA GLU A 93 4.64 -8.53 14.17
C GLU A 93 4.08 -9.27 12.95
N LEU A 94 4.52 -8.87 11.76
CA LEU A 94 4.12 -9.54 10.53
C LEU A 94 4.78 -10.91 10.43
N VAL A 95 3.97 -11.94 10.17
CA VAL A 95 4.47 -13.29 9.93
C VAL A 95 4.64 -13.54 8.44
N ASN A 96 3.58 -13.29 7.65
CA ASN A 96 3.63 -13.40 6.20
C ASN A 96 2.51 -12.57 5.57
N ALA A 97 2.61 -12.38 4.26
CA ALA A 97 1.58 -11.74 3.46
C ALA A 97 1.58 -12.33 2.05
N ASP A 98 0.39 -12.47 1.49
CA ASP A 98 0.22 -12.84 0.09
C ASP A 98 -0.46 -11.68 -0.64
N CYS A 99 -0.10 -11.52 -1.91
CA CYS A 99 -0.65 -10.47 -2.74
C CYS A 99 -1.12 -11.01 -4.07
N VAL A 100 -2.31 -10.60 -4.50
CA VAL A 100 -2.83 -10.91 -5.83
C VAL A 100 -3.07 -9.60 -6.56
N LEU A 101 -2.45 -9.46 -7.72
CA LEU A 101 -2.61 -8.29 -8.57
C LEU A 101 -3.50 -8.66 -9.75
N VAL A 102 -4.57 -7.90 -9.95
CA VAL A 102 -5.52 -8.11 -11.04
C VAL A 102 -5.45 -6.93 -11.99
N GLY A 103 -5.17 -7.19 -13.26
CA GLY A 103 -5.10 -6.16 -14.29
C GLY A 103 -4.90 -6.79 -15.65
N GLU A 104 -5.17 -6.01 -16.69
CA GLU A 104 -4.97 -6.48 -18.06
C GLU A 104 -3.54 -6.25 -18.54
N ASP A 105 -2.98 -5.10 -18.22
CA ASP A 105 -1.67 -4.65 -18.65
C ASP A 105 -0.93 -3.95 -17.51
N PRO A 106 0.43 -3.92 -17.54
CA PRO A 106 1.28 -4.85 -18.29
C PRO A 106 1.24 -6.24 -17.69
N ARG A 107 1.70 -7.23 -18.45
CA ARG A 107 1.81 -8.58 -17.90
C ARG A 107 3.02 -8.66 -16.99
N ILE A 108 2.78 -9.14 -15.78
CA ILE A 108 3.81 -9.32 -14.77
C ILE A 108 3.85 -10.80 -14.43
N GLY A 109 4.92 -11.44 -14.80
CA GLY A 109 4.95 -12.89 -14.61
C GLY A 109 6.29 -13.46 -14.34
#